data_44c36a5566d5baaa994cc2991cc0abb6
#
_entry.id   44c36a5566d5baaa994cc2991cc0abb6
#
_cell.length_a   1.000
_cell.length_b   1.000
_cell.length_c   1.000
_cell.angle_alpha   90.00
_cell.angle_beta   90.00
_cell.angle_gamma   90.00
#
_symmetry.space_group_name_H-M   'P 1'
#
loop_
_entity.id
_entity.type
_entity.pdbx_description
1 polymer ?
#
loop_
_entity_poly.entity_id
_entity_poly.type
_entity_poly.pdbx_seq_one_letter_code
_entity_poly.pdbx_strand_id
1 'polypeptide(L)'
;IGFPIAWVLGRYSWPLKSFLRSILTLPFVIPAIIAAMGFLTITGPYGLDVRTDESTWWWTLIFSHAWFNIALIIRFCEPVLSTLNPNFEEQLLLLPNGITFFSRLKNLWIPILTPSIAAASCMTFVFSFTSFALVKWITVRDKTLESTMAEVSSSAGIQGYMESSSDIVLGASFIQFLVLLASLWLMSFLQQRRQTKWQQAS
;
A
#
# COMPACT_ATOMS: atom_id res chain seq x y z
N ILE A 1 2.77 0.65 -9.79
CA ILE A 1 1.58 1.26 -10.43
C ILE A 1 1.31 2.65 -9.83
N GLY A 2 1.19 2.80 -8.50
CA GLY A 2 0.82 4.07 -7.86
C GLY A 2 1.81 5.22 -8.07
N PHE A 3 3.11 4.95 -8.11
CA PHE A 3 4.13 5.99 -8.22
C PHE A 3 4.10 6.77 -9.56
N PRO A 4 4.01 6.15 -10.74
CA PRO A 4 3.85 6.89 -11.99
C PRO A 4 2.60 7.79 -12.00
N ILE A 5 1.52 7.32 -11.40
CA ILE A 5 0.28 8.10 -11.27
C ILE A 5 0.48 9.30 -10.34
N ALA A 6 1.10 9.09 -9.17
CA ALA A 6 1.45 10.17 -8.25
C ALA A 6 2.39 11.21 -8.90
N TRP A 7 3.33 10.75 -9.74
CA TRP A 7 4.21 11.62 -10.50
C TRP A 7 3.44 12.53 -11.45
N VAL A 8 2.56 11.95 -12.28
CA VAL A 8 1.74 12.74 -13.22
C VAL A 8 0.84 13.71 -12.46
N LEU A 9 0.19 13.26 -11.39
CA LEU A 9 -0.64 14.11 -10.54
C LEU A 9 0.15 15.21 -9.83
N GLY A 10 1.38 14.95 -9.40
CA GLY A 10 2.19 15.95 -8.70
C GLY A 10 2.80 17.03 -9.62
N ARG A 11 3.17 16.64 -10.83
CA ARG A 11 3.98 17.49 -11.71
C ARG A 11 3.20 18.25 -12.79
N TYR A 12 2.04 17.73 -13.17
CA TYR A 12 1.27 18.33 -14.27
C TYR A 12 -0.04 18.89 -13.74
N SER A 13 -0.51 19.97 -14.36
CA SER A 13 -1.82 20.59 -14.11
C SER A 13 -2.69 20.48 -15.34
N TRP A 14 -3.91 19.95 -15.19
CA TRP A 14 -4.93 19.89 -16.23
C TRP A 14 -6.35 20.00 -15.62
N PRO A 15 -7.36 20.35 -16.37
CA PRO A 15 -8.68 20.70 -15.84
C PRO A 15 -9.38 19.58 -15.07
N LEU A 16 -9.13 18.30 -15.40
CA LEU A 16 -9.77 17.14 -14.75
C LEU A 16 -8.89 16.49 -13.65
N LYS A 17 -7.76 17.09 -13.27
CA LYS A 17 -6.85 16.55 -12.27
C LYS A 17 -7.51 16.23 -10.93
N SER A 18 -8.34 17.14 -10.43
CA SER A 18 -9.05 16.95 -9.15
C SER A 18 -10.03 15.79 -9.20
N PHE A 19 -10.75 15.65 -10.30
CA PHE A 19 -11.68 14.54 -10.53
C PHE A 19 -10.95 13.21 -10.60
N LEU A 20 -9.86 13.13 -11.35
CA LEU A 20 -9.04 11.91 -11.44
C LEU A 20 -8.45 11.53 -10.08
N ARG A 21 -7.97 12.52 -9.30
CA ARG A 21 -7.51 12.28 -7.93
C ARG A 21 -8.61 11.65 -7.07
N SER A 22 -9.84 12.18 -7.14
CA SER A 22 -10.97 11.66 -6.38
C SER A 22 -11.29 10.22 -6.76
N ILE A 23 -11.30 9.88 -8.05
CA ILE A 23 -11.51 8.51 -8.52
C ILE A 23 -10.42 7.57 -8.02
N LEU A 24 -9.16 7.98 -8.08
CA LEU A 24 -8.03 7.16 -7.67
C LEU A 24 -7.95 6.95 -6.15
N THR A 25 -8.57 7.84 -5.36
CA THR A 25 -8.69 7.67 -3.91
C THR A 25 -9.96 6.92 -3.48
N LEU A 26 -10.91 6.75 -4.39
CA LEU A 26 -12.17 6.04 -4.14
C LEU A 26 -11.99 4.61 -3.58
N PRO A 27 -11.01 3.80 -4.06
CA PRO A 27 -10.77 2.47 -3.52
C PRO A 27 -10.61 2.42 -2.00
N PHE A 28 -10.01 3.46 -1.43
CA PHE A 28 -9.77 3.55 0.01
C PHE A 28 -11.05 3.81 0.83
N VAL A 29 -12.09 4.32 0.19
CA VAL A 29 -13.38 4.63 0.82
C VAL A 29 -14.37 3.46 0.67
N ILE A 30 -14.22 2.65 -0.36
CA ILE A 30 -15.09 1.50 -0.62
C ILE A 30 -14.82 0.41 0.43
N PRO A 31 -15.87 -0.14 1.07
CA PRO A 31 -15.70 -1.30 1.95
C PRO A 31 -14.99 -2.45 1.23
N ALA A 32 -13.96 -3.01 1.87
CA ALA A 32 -13.11 -4.04 1.26
C ALA A 32 -13.89 -5.27 0.77
N ILE A 33 -15.01 -5.61 1.43
CA ILE A 33 -15.88 -6.71 1.00
C ILE A 33 -16.55 -6.42 -0.35
N ILE A 34 -17.01 -5.20 -0.58
CA ILE A 34 -17.63 -4.80 -1.86
C ILE A 34 -16.62 -4.88 -3.00
N ALA A 35 -15.40 -4.41 -2.73
CA ALA A 35 -14.32 -4.52 -3.70
C ALA A 35 -13.93 -5.98 -3.97
N ALA A 36 -13.85 -6.82 -2.94
CA ALA A 36 -13.60 -8.26 -3.11
C ALA A 36 -14.65 -8.89 -4.03
N MET A 37 -15.94 -8.60 -3.79
CA MET A 37 -17.02 -9.09 -4.65
C MET A 37 -16.91 -8.57 -6.09
N GLY A 38 -16.54 -7.29 -6.27
CA GLY A 38 -16.29 -6.71 -7.60
C GLY A 38 -15.16 -7.45 -8.33
N PHE A 39 -14.03 -7.71 -7.67
CA PHE A 39 -12.92 -8.49 -8.25
C PHE A 39 -13.33 -9.92 -8.59
N LEU A 40 -14.10 -10.57 -7.70
CA LEU A 40 -14.63 -11.91 -7.96
C LEU A 40 -15.57 -11.95 -9.18
N THR A 41 -16.40 -10.94 -9.35
CA THR A 41 -17.30 -10.83 -10.51
C THR A 41 -16.49 -10.61 -11.79
N ILE A 42 -15.50 -9.71 -11.77
CA ILE A 42 -14.68 -9.43 -12.95
C ILE A 42 -13.84 -10.64 -13.36
N THR A 43 -13.24 -11.35 -12.41
CA THR A 43 -12.33 -12.47 -12.68
C THR A 43 -13.05 -13.82 -12.77
N GLY A 44 -14.30 -13.91 -12.38
CA GLY A 44 -15.11 -15.12 -12.38
C GLY A 44 -15.71 -15.46 -13.74
N PRO A 45 -16.54 -16.53 -13.78
CA PRO A 45 -17.08 -17.09 -15.01
C PRO A 45 -18.03 -16.16 -15.79
N TYR A 46 -18.59 -15.16 -15.12
CA TYR A 46 -19.45 -14.12 -15.75
C TYR A 46 -18.67 -12.87 -16.21
N GLY A 47 -17.35 -12.85 -16.00
CA GLY A 47 -16.46 -11.77 -16.40
C GLY A 47 -15.38 -12.25 -17.36
N LEU A 48 -14.09 -12.09 -16.95
CA LEU A 48 -12.95 -12.46 -17.78
C LEU A 48 -12.63 -13.97 -17.77
N ASP A 49 -13.30 -14.72 -16.90
CA ASP A 49 -13.11 -16.18 -16.70
C ASP A 49 -11.64 -16.60 -16.55
N VAL A 50 -10.87 -15.79 -15.83
CA VAL A 50 -9.42 -16.03 -15.63
C VAL A 50 -9.11 -16.85 -14.38
N ARG A 51 -10.14 -17.30 -13.64
CA ARG A 51 -10.01 -18.02 -12.37
C ARG A 51 -9.99 -19.53 -12.52
N THR A 52 -9.32 -20.04 -13.55
CA THR A 52 -9.26 -21.48 -13.84
C THR A 52 -8.27 -22.24 -12.97
N ASP A 53 -7.21 -21.57 -12.48
CA ASP A 53 -6.12 -22.19 -11.74
C ASP A 53 -5.80 -21.49 -10.41
N GLU A 54 -5.16 -22.22 -9.48
CA GLU A 54 -4.69 -21.68 -8.18
C GLU A 54 -3.79 -20.45 -8.32
N SER A 55 -2.95 -20.41 -9.36
CA SER A 55 -2.07 -19.26 -9.64
C SER A 55 -2.84 -17.97 -9.94
N THR A 56 -4.02 -18.08 -10.51
CA THR A 56 -4.86 -16.91 -10.88
C THR A 56 -5.46 -16.22 -9.68
N TRP A 57 -5.71 -16.95 -8.58
CA TRP A 57 -6.18 -16.37 -7.33
C TRP A 57 -5.16 -15.41 -6.71
N TRP A 58 -3.90 -15.78 -6.74
CA TRP A 58 -2.82 -14.94 -6.26
C TRP A 58 -2.72 -13.63 -7.04
N TRP A 59 -2.83 -13.69 -8.36
CA TRP A 59 -2.83 -12.48 -9.18
C TRP A 59 -4.03 -11.59 -8.88
N THR A 60 -5.22 -12.17 -8.75
CA THR A 60 -6.42 -11.42 -8.37
C THR A 60 -6.24 -10.74 -7.01
N LEU A 61 -5.68 -11.46 -6.03
CA LEU A 61 -5.39 -10.90 -4.71
C LEU A 61 -4.34 -9.79 -4.77
N ILE A 62 -3.23 -9.99 -5.50
CA ILE A 62 -2.18 -8.98 -5.67
C ILE A 62 -2.74 -7.72 -6.33
N PHE A 63 -3.52 -7.86 -7.41
CA PHE A 63 -4.13 -6.72 -8.09
C PHE A 63 -5.15 -6.00 -7.21
N SER A 64 -5.95 -6.71 -6.43
CA SER A 64 -6.91 -6.09 -5.52
C SER A 64 -6.19 -5.28 -4.42
N HIS A 65 -5.14 -5.82 -3.81
CA HIS A 65 -4.32 -5.08 -2.85
C HIS A 65 -3.60 -3.89 -3.50
N ALA A 66 -3.05 -4.07 -4.69
CA ALA A 66 -2.42 -2.97 -5.43
C ALA A 66 -3.42 -1.84 -5.72
N TRP A 67 -4.63 -2.18 -6.16
CA TRP A 67 -5.69 -1.21 -6.44
C TRP A 67 -6.10 -0.43 -5.19
N PHE A 68 -6.29 -1.12 -4.05
CA PHE A 68 -6.59 -0.46 -2.77
C PHE A 68 -5.47 0.48 -2.33
N ASN A 69 -4.23 0.05 -2.48
CA ASN A 69 -3.08 0.78 -1.95
C ASN A 69 -2.54 1.88 -2.89
N ILE A 70 -3.05 2.00 -4.13
CA ILE A 70 -2.70 3.10 -5.05
C ILE A 70 -2.95 4.46 -4.38
N ALA A 71 -4.08 4.61 -3.70
CA ALA A 71 -4.46 5.83 -3.01
C ALA A 71 -3.41 6.28 -1.97
N LEU A 72 -2.79 5.34 -1.25
CA LEU A 72 -1.74 5.65 -0.27
C LEU A 72 -0.49 6.20 -0.94
N ILE A 73 -0.04 5.56 -2.02
CA ILE A 73 1.13 6.04 -2.77
C ILE A 73 0.90 7.46 -3.30
N ILE A 74 -0.28 7.73 -3.86
CA ILE A 74 -0.66 9.07 -4.32
C ILE A 74 -0.63 10.05 -3.15
N ARG A 75 -1.27 9.72 -2.03
CA ARG A 75 -1.41 10.60 -0.86
C ARG A 75 -0.08 10.99 -0.24
N PHE A 76 0.91 10.09 -0.24
CA PHE A 76 2.24 10.35 0.33
C PHE A 76 3.21 10.99 -0.66
N CYS A 77 3.15 10.64 -1.94
CA CYS A 77 4.14 11.09 -2.93
C CYS A 77 3.71 12.36 -3.68
N GLU A 78 2.43 12.53 -3.99
CA GLU A 78 1.93 13.68 -4.75
C GLU A 78 2.23 15.04 -4.08
N PRO A 79 2.00 15.24 -2.76
CA PRO A 79 2.30 16.52 -2.13
C PRO A 79 3.78 16.91 -2.24
N VAL A 80 4.68 15.95 -2.06
CA VAL A 80 6.12 16.19 -2.19
C VAL A 80 6.49 16.57 -3.63
N LEU A 81 5.91 15.88 -4.61
CA LEU A 81 6.13 16.17 -6.03
C LEU A 81 5.56 17.53 -6.45
N SER A 82 4.44 17.95 -5.86
CA SER A 82 3.79 19.23 -6.19
C SER A 82 4.49 20.44 -5.56
N THR A 83 5.20 20.25 -4.45
CA THR A 83 5.93 21.33 -3.74
C THR A 83 7.36 21.51 -4.23
N LEU A 84 7.87 20.60 -5.07
CA LEU A 84 9.21 20.72 -5.64
C LEU A 84 9.28 21.88 -6.60
N ASN A 85 10.17 22.83 -6.26
CA ASN A 85 10.43 24.00 -7.10
C ASN A 85 11.13 23.57 -8.40
N PRO A 86 10.64 23.99 -9.58
CA PRO A 86 11.29 23.73 -10.87
C PRO A 86 12.76 24.18 -10.90
N ASN A 87 13.12 25.23 -10.17
CA ASN A 87 14.49 25.74 -10.12
C ASN A 87 15.52 24.70 -9.64
N PHE A 88 15.12 23.73 -8.80
CA PHE A 88 16.03 22.65 -8.41
C PHE A 88 16.40 21.73 -9.59
N GLU A 89 15.48 21.52 -10.52
CA GLU A 89 15.75 20.75 -11.72
C GLU A 89 16.63 21.51 -12.70
N GLU A 90 16.40 22.82 -12.83
CA GLU A 90 17.22 23.69 -13.68
C GLU A 90 18.65 23.81 -13.15
N GLN A 91 18.83 23.93 -11.83
CA GLN A 91 20.16 23.93 -11.22
C GLN A 91 20.92 22.64 -11.45
N LEU A 92 20.22 21.50 -11.44
CA LEU A 92 20.84 20.21 -11.77
C LEU A 92 21.30 20.11 -13.22
N LEU A 93 20.62 20.77 -14.16
CA LEU A 93 21.04 20.82 -15.56
C LEU A 93 22.37 21.56 -15.76
N LEU A 94 22.75 22.45 -14.83
CA LEU A 94 24.01 23.15 -14.82
C LEU A 94 25.20 22.29 -14.34
N LEU A 95 24.93 21.15 -13.73
CA LEU A 95 25.99 20.22 -13.29
C LEU A 95 26.47 19.36 -14.47
N PRO A 96 27.79 19.03 -14.53
CA PRO A 96 28.38 18.28 -15.66
C PRO A 96 27.70 16.93 -15.95
N ASN A 97 27.09 16.30 -14.93
CA ASN A 97 26.36 15.03 -15.03
C ASN A 97 24.84 15.18 -14.86
N GLY A 98 24.30 16.42 -14.79
CA GLY A 98 22.89 16.69 -14.51
C GLY A 98 21.93 16.46 -15.70
N ILE A 99 22.49 16.32 -16.89
CA ILE A 99 21.73 16.26 -18.16
C ILE A 99 21.00 14.91 -18.31
N THR A 100 21.54 13.83 -17.72
CA THR A 100 20.97 12.48 -17.87
C THR A 100 19.80 12.27 -16.93
N PHE A 101 18.71 11.67 -17.44
CA PHE A 101 17.52 11.28 -16.64
C PHE A 101 17.91 10.46 -15.39
N PHE A 102 18.81 9.48 -15.55
CA PHE A 102 19.26 8.65 -14.43
C PHE A 102 20.02 9.44 -13.35
N SER A 103 20.80 10.44 -13.73
CA SER A 103 21.48 11.30 -12.76
C SER A 103 20.49 12.13 -11.95
N ARG A 104 19.48 12.71 -12.59
CA ARG A 104 18.39 13.43 -11.90
C ARG A 104 17.59 12.52 -10.99
N LEU A 105 17.26 11.31 -11.45
CA LEU A 105 16.57 10.32 -10.65
C LEU A 105 17.34 9.98 -9.38
N LYS A 106 18.64 9.68 -9.51
CA LYS A 106 19.49 9.25 -8.38
C LYS A 106 19.81 10.39 -7.40
N ASN A 107 20.11 11.58 -7.90
CA ASN A 107 20.66 12.67 -7.10
C ASN A 107 19.58 13.62 -6.54
N LEU A 108 18.42 13.72 -7.19
CA LEU A 108 17.32 14.58 -6.75
C LEU A 108 16.08 13.77 -6.31
N TRP A 109 15.51 13.01 -7.24
CA TRP A 109 14.18 12.41 -7.02
C TRP A 109 14.17 11.31 -5.95
N ILE A 110 15.11 10.37 -6.02
CA ILE A 110 15.20 9.28 -5.04
C ILE A 110 15.44 9.83 -3.63
N PRO A 111 16.41 10.73 -3.35
CA PRO A 111 16.62 11.25 -2.01
C PRO A 111 15.41 11.98 -1.44
N ILE A 112 14.70 12.78 -2.25
CA ILE A 112 13.55 13.57 -1.81
C ILE A 112 12.32 12.68 -1.59
N LEU A 113 12.07 11.72 -2.48
CA LEU A 113 10.89 10.88 -2.44
C LEU A 113 11.00 9.67 -1.50
N THR A 114 12.23 9.25 -1.15
CA THR A 114 12.41 8.05 -0.32
C THR A 114 11.63 8.08 1.01
N PRO A 115 11.54 9.20 1.76
CA PRO A 115 10.74 9.21 3.00
C PRO A 115 9.25 8.98 2.72
N SER A 116 8.73 9.60 1.66
CA SER A 116 7.33 9.45 1.28
C SER A 116 7.02 8.05 0.75
N ILE A 117 7.92 7.50 -0.05
CA ILE A 117 7.80 6.12 -0.55
C ILE A 117 7.91 5.13 0.62
N ALA A 118 8.85 5.34 1.55
CA ALA A 118 8.99 4.49 2.73
C ALA A 118 7.73 4.52 3.61
N ALA A 119 7.17 5.72 3.84
CA ALA A 119 5.92 5.87 4.58
C ALA A 119 4.74 5.19 3.87
N ALA A 120 4.59 5.42 2.57
CA ALA A 120 3.56 4.77 1.77
C ALA A 120 3.71 3.25 1.77
N SER A 121 4.93 2.73 1.63
CA SER A 121 5.22 1.29 1.65
C SER A 121 4.90 0.65 3.00
N CYS A 122 5.25 1.33 4.10
CA CYS A 122 4.92 0.85 5.44
C CYS A 122 3.40 0.78 5.64
N MET A 123 2.66 1.82 5.26
CA MET A 123 1.20 1.83 5.34
C MET A 123 0.57 0.77 4.42
N THR A 124 1.08 0.61 3.20
CA THR A 124 0.65 -0.45 2.29
C THR A 124 0.87 -1.83 2.91
N PHE A 125 2.02 -2.05 3.54
CA PHE A 125 2.31 -3.29 4.26
C PHE A 125 1.32 -3.52 5.39
N VAL A 126 1.09 -2.52 6.25
CA VAL A 126 0.14 -2.61 7.37
C VAL A 126 -1.25 -2.98 6.87
N PHE A 127 -1.79 -2.26 5.88
CA PHE A 127 -3.14 -2.54 5.34
C PHE A 127 -3.23 -3.87 4.60
N SER A 128 -2.17 -4.31 3.92
CA SER A 128 -2.17 -5.61 3.26
C SER A 128 -2.03 -6.75 4.27
N PHE A 129 -1.23 -6.56 5.33
CA PHE A 129 -1.01 -7.54 6.38
C PHE A 129 -2.26 -7.76 7.24
N THR A 130 -3.02 -6.70 7.51
CA THR A 130 -4.28 -6.74 8.26
C THR A 130 -5.52 -6.94 7.37
N SER A 131 -5.32 -7.35 6.12
CA SER A 131 -6.42 -7.51 5.17
C SER A 131 -7.17 -8.83 5.38
N PHE A 132 -8.33 -8.74 6.02
CA PHE A 132 -9.23 -9.88 6.18
C PHE A 132 -10.13 -10.11 4.98
N ALA A 133 -10.88 -9.08 4.56
CA ALA A 133 -11.96 -9.26 3.59
C ALA A 133 -11.47 -9.67 2.20
N LEU A 134 -10.38 -9.06 1.70
CA LEU A 134 -9.84 -9.42 0.38
C LEU A 134 -9.33 -10.87 0.37
N VAL A 135 -8.59 -11.27 1.41
CA VAL A 135 -8.08 -12.65 1.49
C VAL A 135 -9.23 -13.63 1.65
N LYS A 136 -10.12 -13.41 2.60
CA LYS A 136 -11.23 -14.35 2.90
C LYS A 136 -12.14 -14.62 1.70
N TRP A 137 -12.38 -13.61 0.86
CA TRP A 137 -13.30 -13.75 -0.26
C TRP A 137 -12.62 -14.08 -1.59
N ILE A 138 -11.38 -13.64 -1.80
CA ILE A 138 -10.67 -13.91 -3.05
C ILE A 138 -9.99 -15.27 -3.00
N THR A 139 -9.38 -15.66 -1.88
CA THR A 139 -8.71 -16.96 -1.74
C THR A 139 -9.62 -17.95 -1.02
N VAL A 140 -9.74 -19.16 -1.56
CA VAL A 140 -10.60 -20.20 -0.99
C VAL A 140 -9.83 -21.04 0.04
N ARG A 141 -8.53 -21.24 -0.15
CA ARG A 141 -7.70 -22.16 0.64
C ARG A 141 -6.68 -21.49 1.54
N ASP A 142 -6.17 -20.32 1.13
CA ASP A 142 -5.10 -19.66 1.87
C ASP A 142 -5.66 -18.85 3.03
N LYS A 143 -4.99 -18.98 4.17
CA LYS A 143 -5.38 -18.30 5.41
C LYS A 143 -4.30 -17.31 5.82
N THR A 144 -4.72 -16.12 6.22
CA THR A 144 -3.88 -15.16 6.93
C THR A 144 -4.11 -15.28 8.43
N LEU A 145 -3.25 -14.61 9.22
CA LEU A 145 -3.45 -14.55 10.68
C LEU A 145 -4.85 -14.04 11.02
N GLU A 146 -5.32 -12.98 10.34
CA GLU A 146 -6.65 -12.42 10.59
C GLU A 146 -7.79 -13.37 10.21
N SER A 147 -7.69 -14.03 9.05
CA SER A 147 -8.73 -14.98 8.65
C SER A 147 -8.76 -16.20 9.57
N THR A 148 -7.61 -16.64 10.07
CA THR A 148 -7.52 -17.73 11.05
C THR A 148 -8.12 -17.32 12.38
N MET A 149 -7.81 -16.13 12.90
CA MET A 149 -8.40 -15.59 14.12
C MET A 149 -9.92 -15.49 14.01
N ALA A 150 -10.43 -14.98 12.90
CA ALA A 150 -11.86 -14.85 12.67
C ALA A 150 -12.57 -16.20 12.58
N GLU A 151 -11.96 -17.20 11.95
CA GLU A 151 -12.50 -18.54 11.83
C GLU A 151 -12.54 -19.25 13.18
N VAL A 152 -11.46 -19.18 13.95
CA VAL A 152 -11.36 -19.74 15.29
C VAL A 152 -12.37 -19.06 16.23
N SER A 153 -12.49 -17.72 16.17
CA SER A 153 -13.47 -16.98 16.97
C SER A 153 -14.92 -17.33 16.60
N SER A 154 -15.22 -17.57 15.32
CA SER A 154 -16.56 -17.93 14.87
C SER A 154 -16.94 -19.38 15.22
N SER A 155 -15.98 -20.27 15.34
CA SER A 155 -16.18 -21.67 15.72
C SER A 155 -16.25 -21.89 17.25
N ALA A 156 -15.91 -20.89 18.06
CA ALA A 156 -15.91 -20.94 19.54
C ALA A 156 -17.30 -21.06 20.18
N GLY A 157 -18.38 -21.12 19.40
CA GLY A 157 -19.75 -21.38 19.90
C GLY A 157 -20.01 -22.81 20.38
N ILE A 158 -19.03 -23.72 20.21
CA ILE A 158 -19.12 -25.10 20.70
C ILE A 158 -18.28 -25.22 21.98
N GLN A 159 -18.91 -25.47 23.12
CA GLN A 159 -18.35 -25.39 24.48
C GLN A 159 -17.03 -26.12 24.76
N GLY A 160 -16.55 -27.02 23.91
CA GLY A 160 -15.30 -27.75 24.12
C GLY A 160 -14.04 -27.11 23.44
N TYR A 161 -14.23 -26.08 22.65
CA TYR A 161 -13.13 -25.41 21.88
C TYR A 161 -12.66 -24.12 22.52
N MET A 162 -13.30 -23.61 23.57
CA MET A 162 -13.08 -22.23 24.05
C MET A 162 -11.67 -21.98 24.63
N GLU A 163 -11.08 -22.91 25.35
CA GLU A 163 -9.75 -22.69 25.96
C GLU A 163 -8.63 -22.71 24.90
N SER A 164 -8.61 -23.72 24.06
CA SER A 164 -7.60 -23.87 23.01
C SER A 164 -7.74 -22.78 21.91
N SER A 165 -8.96 -22.32 21.63
CA SER A 165 -9.20 -21.28 20.64
C SER A 165 -8.78 -19.89 21.11
N SER A 166 -8.94 -19.60 22.41
CA SER A 166 -8.49 -18.31 22.98
C SER A 166 -6.97 -18.16 22.92
N ASP A 167 -6.22 -19.21 23.17
CA ASP A 167 -4.75 -19.21 23.13
C ASP A 167 -4.23 -18.97 21.70
N ILE A 168 -4.86 -19.57 20.70
CA ILE A 168 -4.52 -19.35 19.28
C ILE A 168 -4.79 -17.90 18.88
N VAL A 169 -5.96 -17.36 19.26
CA VAL A 169 -6.33 -15.98 18.94
C VAL A 169 -5.41 -14.99 19.65
N LEU A 170 -5.11 -15.22 20.93
CA LEU A 170 -4.17 -14.38 21.69
C LEU A 170 -2.76 -14.44 21.11
N GLY A 171 -2.26 -15.63 20.80
CA GLY A 171 -0.92 -15.79 20.19
C GLY A 171 -0.82 -15.11 18.84
N ALA A 172 -1.81 -15.29 17.95
CA ALA A 172 -1.85 -14.68 16.63
C ALA A 172 -1.97 -13.14 16.73
N SER A 173 -2.83 -12.64 17.65
CA SER A 173 -2.97 -11.19 17.90
C SER A 173 -1.69 -10.57 18.43
N PHE A 174 -0.97 -11.27 19.30
CA PHE A 174 0.31 -10.82 19.82
C PHE A 174 1.38 -10.75 18.72
N ILE A 175 1.49 -11.76 17.88
CA ILE A 175 2.40 -11.75 16.71
C ILE A 175 2.06 -10.59 15.79
N GLN A 176 0.77 -10.42 15.47
CA GLN A 176 0.31 -9.32 14.62
C GLN A 176 0.66 -7.96 15.22
N PHE A 177 0.41 -7.77 16.51
CA PHE A 177 0.76 -6.55 17.23
C PHE A 177 2.26 -6.25 17.15
N LEU A 178 3.13 -7.25 17.38
CA LEU A 178 4.58 -7.07 17.27
C LEU A 178 5.02 -6.69 15.85
N VAL A 179 4.48 -7.32 14.82
CA VAL A 179 4.80 -7.02 13.42
C VAL A 179 4.37 -5.60 13.05
N LEU A 180 3.17 -5.18 13.47
CA LEU A 180 2.67 -3.83 13.24
C LEU A 180 3.50 -2.78 13.98
N LEU A 181 3.81 -3.04 15.25
CA LEU A 181 4.65 -2.16 16.07
C LEU A 181 6.05 -2.01 15.48
N ALA A 182 6.66 -3.10 15.04
CA ALA A 182 7.97 -3.09 14.39
C ALA A 182 7.93 -2.30 13.07
N SER A 183 6.90 -2.44 12.26
CA SER A 183 6.75 -1.72 10.99
C SER A 183 6.56 -0.22 11.20
N LEU A 184 5.75 0.19 12.18
CA LEU A 184 5.55 1.60 12.53
C LEU A 184 6.80 2.21 13.16
N TRP A 185 7.50 1.47 14.01
CA TRP A 185 8.78 1.89 14.56
C TRP A 185 9.83 2.10 13.46
N LEU A 186 9.95 1.15 12.53
CA LEU A 186 10.85 1.27 11.38
C LEU A 186 10.53 2.51 10.53
N MET A 187 9.25 2.75 10.26
CA MET A 187 8.81 3.95 9.55
C MET A 187 9.24 5.23 10.27
N SER A 188 8.97 5.33 11.57
CA SER A 188 9.35 6.48 12.40
C SER A 188 10.86 6.70 12.40
N PHE A 189 11.64 5.63 12.57
CA PHE A 189 13.09 5.68 12.56
C PHE A 189 13.67 6.14 11.21
N LEU A 190 13.13 5.67 10.08
CA LEU A 190 13.53 6.11 8.75
C LEU A 190 13.21 7.60 8.50
N GLN A 191 12.08 8.08 9.01
CA GLN A 191 11.71 9.48 8.91
C GLN A 191 12.62 10.40 9.77
N GLN A 192 12.90 10.03 11.01
CA GLN A 192 13.74 10.81 11.91
C GLN A 192 15.19 10.95 11.41
N ARG A 193 15.80 9.87 10.92
CA ARG A 193 17.17 9.92 10.39
C ARG A 193 17.37 10.89 9.24
N ARG A 194 16.30 11.28 8.55
CA ARG A 194 16.38 12.23 7.44
C ARG A 194 16.16 13.67 7.87
N GLN A 195 15.27 13.92 8.83
CA GLN A 195 15.09 15.27 9.37
C GLN A 195 16.38 15.80 9.98
N THR A 196 17.12 14.97 10.71
CA THR A 196 18.43 15.35 11.27
C THR A 196 19.48 15.65 10.21
N LYS A 197 19.49 14.94 9.09
CA LYS A 197 20.43 15.24 7.98
C LYS A 197 20.14 16.55 7.26
N TRP A 198 18.88 16.94 7.14
CA TRP A 198 18.51 18.23 6.53
C TRP A 198 18.81 19.42 7.44
N GLN A 199 18.61 19.26 8.76
CA GLN A 199 18.94 20.30 9.74
C GLN A 199 20.47 20.52 9.91
N GLN A 200 21.29 19.52 9.62
CA GLN A 200 22.76 19.64 9.66
C GLN A 200 23.34 20.22 8.36
N ALA A 201 22.57 20.23 7.27
CA ALA A 201 23.00 20.77 5.98
C ALA A 201 22.53 22.22 5.71
N SER A 202 21.72 22.78 6.60
CA SER A 202 21.29 24.20 6.62
C SER A 202 22.14 25.01 7.57
#